data_6517eff5b17cba12dfcb81acaa2f95b9
#
_entry.id   6517eff5b17cba12dfcb81acaa2f95b9
#
_cell.length_a   1.000
_cell.length_b   1.000
_cell.length_c   1.000
_cell.angle_alpha   90.00
_cell.angle_beta   90.00
_cell.angle_gamma   90.00
#
_symmetry.space_group_name_H-M   'P 1'
#
loop_
_entity.id
_entity.type
_entity.pdbx_description
1 polymer ?
#
loop_
_entity_poly.entity_id
_entity_poly.type
_entity_poly.pdbx_seq_one_letter_code
_entity_poly.pdbx_strand_id
1 'polypeptide(L)'
;IKLGETVKLGYIDQTRENLTDSNTVWQEISGGLDIVKLGEKREVNSRAYCTWFNFKGGDQQKKVGDLSGGERNRVQLAKMLKEGANLLLLDEPTNDLDVDTLRELEAALDEFAGCAVIISHDRWFLDRIATHILAFEGNSHVEWFEGNFEAYMEDKKRRLGPDADVPRRIKYRKAER
;
A
#
# COMPACT_ATOMS: atom_id res chain seq x y z
N ILE A 1 1.17 14.44 14.89
CA ILE A 1 -0.08 13.89 14.33
C ILE A 1 -0.90 13.34 15.49
N LYS A 2 -2.19 13.64 15.55
CA LYS A 2 -3.12 13.07 16.53
C LYS A 2 -4.12 12.21 15.77
N LEU A 3 -4.17 10.92 16.10
CA LEU A 3 -5.17 10.01 15.55
C LEU A 3 -6.50 10.19 16.29
N GLY A 4 -7.61 10.13 15.56
CA GLY A 4 -8.94 10.10 16.14
C GLY A 4 -9.22 8.76 16.85
N GLU A 5 -10.16 8.76 17.78
CA GLU A 5 -10.49 7.57 18.60
C GLU A 5 -11.06 6.40 17.77
N THR A 6 -11.66 6.70 16.62
CA THR A 6 -12.26 5.70 15.72
C THR A 6 -11.27 5.16 14.68
N VAL A 7 -10.04 5.69 14.63
CA VAL A 7 -9.04 5.28 13.64
C VAL A 7 -8.43 3.94 14.06
N LYS A 8 -8.58 2.96 13.18
CA LYS A 8 -7.91 1.66 13.24
C LYS A 8 -6.80 1.64 12.18
N LEU A 9 -5.57 1.80 12.64
CA LEU A 9 -4.41 1.90 11.77
C LEU A 9 -3.95 0.51 11.34
N GLY A 10 -3.82 0.29 10.02
CA GLY A 10 -3.07 -0.80 9.41
C GLY A 10 -1.77 -0.25 8.82
N TYR A 11 -0.64 -0.86 9.16
CA TYR A 11 0.67 -0.45 8.67
C TYR A 11 1.40 -1.64 8.04
N ILE A 12 1.85 -1.47 6.81
CA ILE A 12 2.77 -2.42 6.16
C ILE A 12 4.14 -1.77 6.10
N ASP A 13 5.06 -2.34 6.87
CA ASP A 13 6.48 -2.02 6.81
C ASP A 13 7.19 -2.97 5.83
N GLN A 14 8.28 -2.50 5.24
CA GLN A 14 9.20 -3.34 4.46
C GLN A 14 9.84 -4.46 5.30
N THR A 15 9.86 -4.34 6.63
CA THR A 15 10.30 -5.40 7.54
C THR A 15 9.20 -6.45 7.66
N ARG A 16 9.26 -7.45 6.84
CA ARG A 16 8.38 -8.62 6.64
C ARG A 16 8.20 -9.51 7.89
N GLU A 17 8.29 -8.96 9.10
CA GLU A 17 8.51 -9.69 10.36
C GLU A 17 7.27 -10.35 10.97
N ASN A 18 6.07 -10.15 10.41
CA ASN A 18 4.83 -10.59 11.04
C ASN A 18 4.18 -11.84 10.39
N LEU A 19 4.92 -12.58 9.55
CA LEU A 19 4.41 -13.78 8.92
C LEU A 19 5.06 -15.04 9.51
N THR A 20 4.25 -16.06 9.75
CA THR A 20 4.69 -17.35 10.28
C THR A 20 5.08 -18.28 9.14
N ASP A 21 6.36 -18.46 8.89
CA ASP A 21 6.91 -19.23 7.75
C ASP A 21 6.40 -20.69 7.67
N SER A 22 6.06 -21.30 8.79
CA SER A 22 5.54 -22.67 8.84
C SER A 22 4.07 -22.81 8.46
N ASN A 23 3.31 -21.71 8.49
CA ASN A 23 1.91 -21.72 8.11
C ASN A 23 1.74 -21.81 6.59
N THR A 24 0.64 -22.39 6.14
CA THR A 24 0.21 -22.23 4.74
C THR A 24 -0.34 -20.82 4.52
N VAL A 25 -0.36 -20.35 3.28
CA VAL A 25 -0.96 -19.06 2.90
C VAL A 25 -2.39 -18.96 3.46
N TRP A 26 -3.20 -20.00 3.27
CA TRP A 26 -4.57 -20.02 3.80
C TRP A 26 -4.61 -19.90 5.31
N GLN A 27 -3.78 -20.66 6.03
CA GLN A 27 -3.71 -20.59 7.50
C GLN A 27 -3.29 -19.21 7.98
N GLU A 28 -2.28 -18.62 7.31
CA GLU A 28 -1.75 -17.31 7.68
C GLU A 28 -2.77 -16.18 7.47
N ILE A 29 -3.51 -16.21 6.37
CA ILE A 29 -4.53 -15.20 6.06
C ILE A 29 -5.79 -15.42 6.89
N SER A 30 -6.30 -16.66 6.96
CA SER A 30 -7.59 -16.94 7.60
C SER A 30 -7.51 -17.16 9.11
N GLY A 31 -6.33 -17.50 9.62
CA GLY A 31 -6.18 -18.04 10.98
C GLY A 31 -6.72 -19.46 11.10
N GLY A 32 -6.85 -20.20 9.99
CA GLY A 32 -7.41 -21.55 9.94
C GLY A 32 -8.95 -21.60 9.98
N LEU A 33 -9.62 -20.45 9.83
CA LEU A 33 -11.09 -20.36 9.82
C LEU A 33 -11.63 -20.42 8.39
N ASP A 34 -12.77 -21.10 8.21
CA ASP A 34 -13.44 -21.18 6.90
C ASP A 34 -14.11 -19.86 6.47
N ILE A 35 -14.40 -19.01 7.44
CA ILE A 35 -15.05 -17.70 7.23
C ILE A 35 -14.14 -16.61 7.77
N VAL A 36 -13.90 -15.59 6.96
CA VAL A 36 -13.20 -14.36 7.31
C VAL A 36 -14.22 -13.24 7.49
N LYS A 37 -14.11 -12.51 8.59
CA LYS A 37 -14.89 -11.29 8.82
C LYS A 37 -14.13 -10.08 8.32
N LEU A 38 -14.77 -9.30 7.44
CA LEU A 38 -14.27 -8.05 6.90
C LEU A 38 -15.03 -6.89 7.54
N GLY A 39 -14.43 -6.31 8.58
CA GLY A 39 -15.11 -5.34 9.43
C GLY A 39 -16.25 -5.97 10.22
N GLU A 40 -17.30 -5.16 10.50
CA GLU A 40 -18.40 -5.60 11.40
C GLU A 40 -19.53 -6.35 10.68
N LYS A 41 -19.66 -6.22 9.36
CA LYS A 41 -20.89 -6.60 8.64
C LYS A 41 -20.69 -7.60 7.49
N ARG A 42 -19.47 -7.86 7.07
CA ARG A 42 -19.22 -8.71 5.89
C ARG A 42 -18.48 -9.97 6.28
N GLU A 43 -19.05 -11.11 5.95
CA GLU A 43 -18.43 -12.42 6.09
C GLU A 43 -18.16 -13.01 4.69
N VAL A 44 -16.97 -13.57 4.51
CA VAL A 44 -16.52 -14.13 3.23
C VAL A 44 -15.88 -15.49 3.48
N ASN A 45 -16.11 -16.45 2.57
CA ASN A 45 -15.38 -17.69 2.61
C ASN A 45 -13.86 -17.43 2.51
N SER A 46 -13.08 -18.00 3.41
CA SER A 46 -11.64 -17.69 3.52
C SER A 46 -10.84 -18.07 2.29
N ARG A 47 -11.22 -19.14 1.60
CA ARG A 47 -10.53 -19.55 0.37
C ARG A 47 -10.87 -18.60 -0.79
N ALA A 48 -12.11 -18.13 -0.89
CA ALA A 48 -12.49 -17.08 -1.81
C ALA A 48 -11.75 -15.78 -1.50
N TYR A 49 -11.61 -15.42 -0.23
CA TYR A 49 -10.83 -14.26 0.19
C TYR A 49 -9.35 -14.34 -0.23
N CYS A 50 -8.72 -15.51 -0.10
CA CYS A 50 -7.35 -15.72 -0.59
C CYS A 50 -7.24 -15.50 -2.12
N THR A 51 -8.29 -15.81 -2.90
CA THR A 51 -8.25 -15.59 -4.36
C THR A 51 -8.22 -14.13 -4.75
N TRP A 52 -8.74 -13.22 -3.92
CA TRP A 52 -8.66 -11.77 -4.16
C TRP A 52 -7.21 -11.25 -4.14
N PHE A 53 -6.31 -12.00 -3.51
CA PHE A 53 -4.87 -11.71 -3.47
C PHE A 53 -4.07 -12.66 -4.38
N ASN A 54 -4.73 -13.18 -5.41
CA ASN A 54 -4.15 -14.07 -6.43
C ASN A 54 -3.57 -15.40 -5.88
N PHE A 55 -4.04 -15.87 -4.72
CA PHE A 55 -3.73 -17.21 -4.23
C PHE A 55 -4.86 -18.16 -4.63
N LYS A 56 -4.69 -18.87 -5.76
CA LYS A 56 -5.69 -19.78 -6.33
C LYS A 56 -5.32 -21.24 -6.10
N GLY A 57 -6.31 -22.08 -5.82
CA GLY A 57 -6.13 -23.54 -5.75
C GLY A 57 -4.98 -23.98 -4.84
N GLY A 58 -3.96 -24.60 -5.43
CA GLY A 58 -2.78 -25.12 -4.72
C GLY A 58 -1.91 -24.06 -4.06
N ASP A 59 -1.93 -22.80 -4.53
CA ASP A 59 -1.11 -21.72 -3.96
C ASP A 59 -1.47 -21.46 -2.51
N GLN A 60 -2.72 -21.68 -2.12
CA GLN A 60 -3.18 -21.52 -0.76
C GLN A 60 -2.56 -22.54 0.23
N GLN A 61 -1.99 -23.63 -0.31
CA GLN A 61 -1.32 -24.68 0.48
C GLN A 61 0.19 -24.48 0.56
N LYS A 62 0.77 -23.57 -0.23
CA LYS A 62 2.19 -23.21 -0.11
C LYS A 62 2.50 -22.69 1.28
N LYS A 63 3.66 -23.03 1.80
CA LYS A 63 4.13 -22.43 3.05
C LYS A 63 4.56 -20.99 2.82
N VAL A 64 4.29 -20.15 3.80
CA VAL A 64 4.69 -18.74 3.76
C VAL A 64 6.20 -18.58 3.59
N GLY A 65 6.99 -19.47 4.19
CA GLY A 65 8.45 -19.48 4.04
C GLY A 65 8.95 -19.70 2.61
N ASP A 66 8.14 -20.37 1.76
CA ASP A 66 8.50 -20.67 0.37
C ASP A 66 8.04 -19.58 -0.61
N LEU A 67 7.38 -18.52 -0.12
CA LEU A 67 6.85 -17.44 -0.94
C LEU A 67 7.95 -16.44 -1.36
N SER A 68 7.80 -15.92 -2.58
CA SER A 68 8.54 -14.74 -3.05
C SER A 68 8.22 -13.49 -2.22
N GLY A 69 9.05 -12.45 -2.35
CA GLY A 69 8.80 -11.16 -1.70
C GLY A 69 7.45 -10.57 -2.02
N GLY A 70 7.04 -10.56 -3.29
CA GLY A 70 5.74 -10.07 -3.73
C GLY A 70 4.57 -10.90 -3.17
N GLU A 71 4.69 -12.24 -3.16
CA GLU A 71 3.68 -13.11 -2.55
C GLU A 71 3.53 -12.85 -1.04
N ARG A 72 4.64 -12.65 -0.32
CA ARG A 72 4.60 -12.30 1.11
C ARG A 72 3.91 -10.96 1.35
N ASN A 73 4.16 -9.96 0.52
CA ASN A 73 3.47 -8.67 0.60
C ASN A 73 1.95 -8.82 0.42
N ARG A 74 1.49 -9.66 -0.52
CA ARG A 74 0.07 -9.96 -0.71
C ARG A 74 -0.55 -10.63 0.52
N VAL A 75 0.16 -11.55 1.16
CA VAL A 75 -0.31 -12.19 2.40
C VAL A 75 -0.45 -11.16 3.53
N GLN A 76 0.52 -10.27 3.68
CA GLN A 76 0.46 -9.18 4.68
C GLN A 76 -0.73 -8.25 4.42
N LEU A 77 -0.93 -7.84 3.16
CA LEU A 77 -2.05 -6.99 2.78
C LEU A 77 -3.40 -7.68 3.10
N ALA A 78 -3.53 -8.96 2.76
CA ALA A 78 -4.73 -9.73 3.07
C ALA A 78 -5.02 -9.80 4.58
N LYS A 79 -3.99 -10.02 5.40
CA LYS A 79 -4.14 -10.02 6.87
C LYS A 79 -4.61 -8.67 7.39
N MET A 80 -3.98 -7.61 6.96
CA MET A 80 -4.27 -6.26 7.42
C MET A 80 -5.69 -5.81 7.06
N LEU A 81 -6.13 -6.08 5.84
CA LEU A 81 -7.49 -5.74 5.41
C LEU A 81 -8.55 -6.54 6.18
N LYS A 82 -8.23 -7.79 6.55
CA LYS A 82 -9.10 -8.61 7.41
C LYS A 82 -9.25 -8.04 8.82
N GLU A 83 -8.21 -7.43 9.38
CA GLU A 83 -8.21 -6.87 10.74
C GLU A 83 -9.12 -5.65 10.90
N GLY A 84 -9.72 -5.19 9.81
CA GLY A 84 -10.70 -4.11 9.82
C GLY A 84 -10.06 -2.73 10.04
N ALA A 85 -8.83 -2.54 9.60
CA ALA A 85 -8.21 -1.22 9.52
C ALA A 85 -9.09 -0.28 8.67
N ASN A 86 -9.18 0.98 9.06
CA ASN A 86 -9.86 2.02 8.29
C ASN A 86 -8.91 3.17 7.86
N LEU A 87 -7.65 3.07 8.26
CA LEU A 87 -6.55 3.89 7.76
C LEU A 87 -5.36 2.97 7.45
N LEU A 88 -4.95 2.92 6.19
CA LEU A 88 -3.78 2.16 5.75
C LEU A 88 -2.58 3.09 5.58
N LEU A 89 -1.43 2.67 6.09
CA LEU A 89 -0.14 3.27 5.76
C LEU A 89 0.67 2.23 5.00
N LEU A 90 0.95 2.52 3.73
CA LEU A 90 1.67 1.62 2.82
C LEU A 90 2.97 2.31 2.37
N ASP A 91 4.10 1.70 2.68
CA ASP A 91 5.41 2.19 2.27
C ASP A 91 5.96 1.33 1.14
N GLU A 92 6.06 1.92 -0.06
CA GLU A 92 6.49 1.27 -1.31
C GLU A 92 5.80 -0.08 -1.58
N PRO A 93 4.45 -0.14 -1.55
CA PRO A 93 3.72 -1.40 -1.67
C PRO A 93 3.84 -2.05 -3.06
N THR A 94 4.34 -1.31 -4.05
CA THR A 94 4.52 -1.77 -5.43
C THR A 94 5.86 -2.48 -5.67
N ASN A 95 6.79 -2.39 -4.73
CA ASN A 95 8.10 -3.02 -4.87
C ASN A 95 7.99 -4.55 -4.98
N ASP A 96 8.73 -5.11 -5.92
CA ASP A 96 8.79 -6.55 -6.22
C ASP A 96 7.44 -7.17 -6.67
N LEU A 97 6.45 -6.37 -7.08
CA LEU A 97 5.21 -6.86 -7.62
C LEU A 97 5.29 -7.04 -9.15
N ASP A 98 4.77 -8.16 -9.64
CA ASP A 98 4.46 -8.31 -11.07
C ASP A 98 3.21 -7.52 -11.47
N VAL A 99 2.97 -7.37 -12.77
CA VAL A 99 1.88 -6.54 -13.31
C VAL A 99 0.50 -7.03 -12.85
N ASP A 100 0.29 -8.35 -12.76
CA ASP A 100 -0.99 -8.91 -12.37
C ASP A 100 -1.25 -8.66 -10.88
N THR A 101 -0.23 -8.83 -10.05
CA THR A 101 -0.29 -8.50 -8.62
C THR A 101 -0.53 -7.01 -8.38
N LEU A 102 0.09 -6.14 -9.18
CA LEU A 102 -0.12 -4.70 -9.06
C LEU A 102 -1.59 -4.33 -9.35
N ARG A 103 -2.20 -4.93 -10.37
CA ARG A 103 -3.62 -4.73 -10.68
C ARG A 103 -4.56 -5.20 -9.56
N GLU A 104 -4.24 -6.35 -8.95
CA GLU A 104 -5.01 -6.85 -7.80
C GLU A 104 -4.88 -5.93 -6.58
N LEU A 105 -3.69 -5.38 -6.34
CA LEU A 105 -3.47 -4.36 -5.30
C LEU A 105 -4.28 -3.10 -5.57
N GLU A 106 -4.26 -2.59 -6.81
CA GLU A 106 -5.05 -1.41 -7.21
C GLU A 106 -6.55 -1.65 -6.99
N ALA A 107 -7.06 -2.79 -7.44
CA ALA A 107 -8.46 -3.15 -7.24
C ALA A 107 -8.84 -3.26 -5.76
N ALA A 108 -7.96 -3.86 -4.93
CA ALA A 108 -8.19 -3.97 -3.49
C ALA A 108 -8.19 -2.61 -2.78
N LEU A 109 -7.36 -1.67 -3.23
CA LEU A 109 -7.31 -0.31 -2.70
C LEU A 109 -8.51 0.53 -3.13
N ASP A 110 -8.98 0.37 -4.37
CA ASP A 110 -10.17 1.04 -4.89
C ASP A 110 -11.45 0.60 -4.16
N GLU A 111 -11.57 -0.69 -3.84
CA GLU A 111 -12.67 -1.23 -3.05
C GLU A 111 -12.56 -0.97 -1.54
N PHE A 112 -11.42 -0.46 -1.07
CA PHE A 112 -11.21 -0.23 0.36
C PHE A 112 -12.04 0.93 0.88
N ALA A 113 -12.97 0.65 1.81
CA ALA A 113 -13.89 1.64 2.37
C ALA A 113 -13.26 2.54 3.46
N GLY A 114 -11.96 2.80 3.39
CA GLY A 114 -11.20 3.62 4.35
C GLY A 114 -10.30 4.62 3.63
N CYS A 115 -9.36 5.17 4.38
CA CYS A 115 -8.32 6.04 3.84
C CYS A 115 -7.01 5.25 3.69
N ALA A 116 -6.29 5.46 2.60
CA ALA A 116 -4.94 4.95 2.41
C ALA A 116 -3.96 6.11 2.24
N VAL A 117 -2.86 6.07 2.98
CA VAL A 117 -1.71 6.94 2.80
C VAL A 117 -0.59 6.06 2.24
N ILE A 118 -0.14 6.38 1.05
CA ILE A 118 0.77 5.54 0.29
C ILE A 118 2.02 6.35 -0.05
N ILE A 119 3.17 5.78 0.24
CA ILE A 119 4.46 6.28 -0.25
C ILE A 119 4.84 5.37 -1.41
N SER A 120 5.04 5.93 -2.60
CA SER A 120 5.52 5.18 -3.76
C SER A 120 6.31 6.06 -4.72
N HIS A 121 7.29 5.46 -5.38
CA HIS A 121 8.02 6.02 -6.50
C HIS A 121 7.41 5.62 -7.86
N ASP A 122 6.43 4.73 -7.87
CA ASP A 122 5.71 4.33 -9.09
C ASP A 122 4.66 5.38 -9.47
N ARG A 123 5.02 6.21 -10.46
CA ARG A 123 4.17 7.31 -10.94
C ARG A 123 2.88 6.81 -11.57
N TRP A 124 2.93 5.68 -12.28
CA TRP A 124 1.76 5.08 -12.92
C TRP A 124 0.76 4.54 -11.91
N PHE A 125 1.26 3.93 -10.87
CA PHE A 125 0.44 3.48 -9.75
C PHE A 125 -0.21 4.66 -9.03
N LEU A 126 0.55 5.69 -8.67
CA LEU A 126 0.04 6.90 -8.02
C LEU A 126 -1.00 7.61 -8.88
N ASP A 127 -0.79 7.66 -10.20
CA ASP A 127 -1.73 8.33 -11.11
C ASP A 127 -3.09 7.62 -11.16
N ARG A 128 -3.11 6.30 -11.04
CA ARG A 128 -4.36 5.51 -11.07
C ARG A 128 -5.15 5.54 -9.77
N ILE A 129 -4.48 5.60 -8.62
CA ILE A 129 -5.14 5.41 -7.33
C ILE A 129 -5.21 6.68 -6.48
N ALA A 130 -4.32 7.65 -6.67
CA ALA A 130 -4.28 8.82 -5.83
C ALA A 130 -5.43 9.78 -6.13
N THR A 131 -6.16 10.16 -5.09
CA THR A 131 -7.15 11.23 -5.11
C THR A 131 -6.56 12.55 -4.61
N HIS A 132 -5.48 12.46 -3.84
CA HIS A 132 -4.75 13.59 -3.27
C HIS A 132 -3.27 13.28 -3.25
N ILE A 133 -2.44 14.29 -3.43
CA ILE A 133 -0.98 14.20 -3.36
C ILE A 133 -0.47 15.08 -2.21
N LEU A 134 0.35 14.50 -1.35
CA LEU A 134 1.14 15.23 -0.36
C LEU A 134 2.59 15.27 -0.82
N ALA A 135 3.00 16.35 -1.45
CA ALA A 135 4.30 16.47 -2.09
C ALA A 135 5.31 17.22 -1.21
N PHE A 136 6.44 16.59 -0.95
CA PHE A 136 7.58 17.21 -0.28
C PHE A 136 8.49 17.85 -1.33
N GLU A 137 8.29 19.14 -1.60
CA GLU A 137 8.96 19.86 -2.71
C GLU A 137 10.34 20.42 -2.33
N GLY A 138 10.83 20.13 -1.13
CA GLY A 138 12.09 20.62 -0.60
C GLY A 138 11.95 21.94 0.19
N ASN A 139 13.05 22.41 0.80
CA ASN A 139 13.08 23.64 1.63
C ASN A 139 11.99 23.70 2.71
N SER A 140 11.60 22.56 3.27
CA SER A 140 10.49 22.41 4.22
C SER A 140 9.12 22.80 3.66
N HIS A 141 8.98 22.91 2.34
CA HIS A 141 7.70 23.13 1.69
C HIS A 141 7.01 21.82 1.43
N VAL A 142 5.75 21.73 1.85
CA VAL A 142 4.87 20.58 1.62
C VAL A 142 3.62 21.10 0.93
N GLU A 143 3.34 20.59 -0.25
CA GLU A 143 2.16 20.91 -1.03
C GLU A 143 1.10 19.85 -0.85
N TRP A 144 -0.12 20.28 -0.50
CA TRP A 144 -1.32 19.45 -0.50
C TRP A 144 -2.11 19.72 -1.76
N PHE A 145 -2.23 18.73 -2.62
CA PHE A 145 -2.89 18.84 -3.92
C PHE A 145 -4.05 17.84 -4.03
N GLU A 146 -5.23 18.30 -4.40
CA GLU A 146 -6.38 17.47 -4.71
C GLU A 146 -6.35 17.09 -6.20
N GLY A 147 -6.15 15.81 -6.49
CA GLY A 147 -6.01 15.25 -7.83
C GLY A 147 -5.03 14.09 -7.86
N ASN A 148 -4.87 13.50 -9.05
CA ASN A 148 -3.93 12.43 -9.33
C ASN A 148 -2.50 12.97 -9.54
N PHE A 149 -1.56 12.07 -9.82
CA PHE A 149 -0.16 12.44 -9.97
C PHE A 149 0.10 13.31 -11.22
N GLU A 150 -0.56 13.03 -12.35
CA GLU A 150 -0.43 13.81 -13.60
C GLU A 150 -0.91 15.25 -13.39
N ALA A 151 -2.09 15.44 -12.81
CA ALA A 151 -2.64 16.76 -12.50
C ALA A 151 -1.75 17.56 -11.54
N TYR A 152 -1.17 16.90 -10.51
CA TYR A 152 -0.19 17.52 -9.64
C TYR A 152 1.06 17.97 -10.40
N MET A 153 1.57 17.16 -11.33
CA MET A 153 2.76 17.52 -12.13
C MET A 153 2.51 18.70 -13.04
N GLU A 154 1.33 18.81 -13.63
CA GLU A 154 0.91 19.98 -14.41
C GLU A 154 0.84 21.24 -13.53
N ASP A 155 0.21 21.14 -12.37
CA ASP A 155 0.17 22.25 -11.41
C ASP A 155 1.55 22.67 -10.96
N LYS A 156 2.42 21.72 -10.63
CA LYS A 156 3.81 21.97 -10.25
C LYS A 156 4.58 22.72 -11.33
N LYS A 157 4.44 22.32 -12.60
CA LYS A 157 5.03 23.03 -13.74
C LYS A 157 4.50 24.45 -13.89
N ARG A 158 3.21 24.64 -13.66
CA ARG A 158 2.57 25.96 -13.69
C ARG A 158 3.10 26.89 -12.59
N ARG A 159 3.28 26.37 -11.34
CA ARG A 159 3.76 27.14 -10.17
C ARG A 159 5.27 27.44 -10.21
N LEU A 160 6.07 26.44 -10.57
CA LEU A 160 7.53 26.47 -10.45
C LEU A 160 8.29 26.61 -11.76
N GLY A 161 7.57 26.60 -12.89
CA GLY A 161 8.13 26.69 -14.25
C GLY A 161 8.40 25.32 -14.89
N PRO A 162 8.74 25.32 -16.21
CA PRO A 162 8.89 24.09 -17.00
C PRO A 162 9.99 23.15 -16.50
N ASP A 163 10.99 23.69 -15.79
CA ASP A 163 12.13 22.92 -15.26
C ASP A 163 11.88 22.36 -13.85
N ALA A 164 10.62 22.38 -13.37
CA ALA A 164 10.27 21.94 -12.03
C ALA A 164 10.56 20.44 -11.77
N ASP A 165 10.62 19.64 -12.81
CA ASP A 165 10.89 18.20 -12.77
C ASP A 165 12.37 17.83 -12.89
N VAL A 166 13.24 18.79 -13.22
CA VAL A 166 14.66 18.52 -13.36
C VAL A 166 15.27 18.34 -11.97
N PRO A 167 15.92 17.19 -11.68
CA PRO A 167 16.56 16.96 -10.39
C PRO A 167 17.62 18.05 -10.13
N ARG A 168 17.34 18.95 -9.20
CA ARG A 168 18.32 19.94 -8.78
C ARG A 168 19.21 19.32 -7.72
N ARG A 169 20.54 19.38 -7.93
CA ARG A 169 21.52 18.94 -6.95
C ARG A 169 21.29 19.70 -5.64
N ILE A 170 20.92 19.01 -4.57
CA ILE A 170 20.73 19.62 -3.25
C ILE A 170 22.06 20.23 -2.82
N LYS A 171 22.13 21.57 -2.71
CA LYS A 171 23.30 22.25 -2.12
C LYS A 171 23.18 22.14 -0.61
N TYR A 172 23.89 21.20 -0.02
CA TYR A 172 24.01 21.15 1.41
C TYR A 172 24.68 22.44 1.94
N ARG A 173 24.06 23.07 2.93
CA ARG A 173 24.68 24.15 3.66
C ARG A 173 25.92 23.60 4.35
N LYS A 174 27.11 24.19 4.09
CA LYS A 174 28.31 23.83 4.85
C LYS A 174 28.04 24.05 6.33
N ALA A 175 28.28 23.04 7.16
CA ALA A 175 28.28 23.23 8.61
C ALA A 175 29.36 24.27 8.95
N GLU A 176 28.98 25.37 9.54
CA GLU A 176 29.92 26.31 10.13
C GLU A 176 30.54 25.60 11.36
N ARG A 177 31.88 25.54 11.38
CA ARG A 177 32.68 25.03 12.49
C ARG A 177 32.79 26.09 13.54
#